data_3376fc722ca2d46f7cb146887e81ee03
#
_entry.id   3376fc722ca2d46f7cb146887e81ee03
#
_cell.length_a   1.000
_cell.length_b   1.000
_cell.length_c   1.000
_cell.angle_alpha   90.00
_cell.angle_beta   90.00
_cell.angle_gamma   90.00
#
_symmetry.space_group_name_H-M   'P 1'
#
loop_
_entity.id
_entity.type
_entity.pdbx_description
1 polymer ?
#
loop_
_entity_poly.entity_id
_entity_poly.type
_entity_poly.pdbx_seq_one_letter_code
_entity_poly.pdbx_strand_id
1 'polypeptide(L)'
;MFTSRRKFLQSIGLGSLSVLMFKKDVQETGTSDSVEFTRNESLRTVLDGYQGNPMIDGRFVNSNLSTSGAPFSRILKWFTSANPQKEEKKNDRYSIPVHNLSGLNAIREDCIIWLGHASFLLHLGGKWLLTDPCLTSPAFQKRFTRLPIPISELNIDYILMSHGHYDHLDTTTISELPSENMTALVPLRMGELIQSMNKNISVHEAGWFQEFSLTDEPFRIIFLPAQHWYLRVPWDRNKILWGSFMIEYKGKRIYFAGDTAYAEHFLSIASLFPTIDYCLMPIGAYKPEYVMKSNHTNPEEAVQAFHELRGQTFIPMHYGTFDLADEPRSEPLRRLKQMESDGTIKGSMKALEIGEILSI
;
A
#
# COMPACT_ATOMS: atom_id res chain seq x y z
N MET A 1 -8.73 -18.06 -20.95
CA MET A 1 -7.55 -18.46 -20.17
C MET A 1 -6.51 -17.34 -19.96
N PHE A 2 -6.82 -16.12 -20.36
CA PHE A 2 -5.95 -14.92 -20.23
C PHE A 2 -6.49 -13.90 -19.23
N THR A 3 -7.40 -14.30 -18.33
CA THR A 3 -8.25 -13.34 -17.63
C THR A 3 -7.58 -12.57 -16.50
N SER A 4 -6.71 -13.17 -15.66
CA SER A 4 -6.12 -12.43 -14.54
C SER A 4 -4.91 -11.55 -14.94
N ARG A 5 -3.97 -12.09 -15.71
CA ARG A 5 -2.83 -11.31 -16.22
C ARG A 5 -3.25 -10.16 -17.14
N ARG A 6 -4.26 -10.38 -18.00
CA ARG A 6 -4.83 -9.32 -18.84
C ARG A 6 -5.52 -8.24 -18.00
N LYS A 7 -6.19 -8.64 -16.93
CA LYS A 7 -6.81 -7.73 -15.97
C LYS A 7 -5.78 -6.92 -15.19
N PHE A 8 -4.67 -7.53 -14.79
CA PHE A 8 -3.56 -6.84 -14.14
C PHE A 8 -2.98 -5.71 -15.03
N LEU A 9 -2.74 -5.96 -16.33
CA LEU A 9 -2.30 -4.89 -17.25
C LEU A 9 -3.34 -3.78 -17.42
N GLN A 10 -4.60 -4.14 -17.43
CA GLN A 10 -5.67 -3.15 -17.49
C GLN A 10 -5.72 -2.32 -16.21
N SER A 11 -5.47 -2.94 -15.04
CA SER A 11 -5.41 -2.22 -13.76
C SER A 11 -4.22 -1.28 -13.63
N ILE A 12 -3.11 -1.56 -14.31
CA ILE A 12 -1.95 -0.66 -14.39
C ILE A 12 -2.00 0.31 -15.59
N GLY A 13 -3.17 0.49 -16.23
CA GLY A 13 -3.35 1.43 -17.34
C GLY A 13 -2.79 0.98 -18.69
N LEU A 14 -2.34 -0.27 -18.81
CA LEU A 14 -1.83 -0.84 -20.05
C LEU A 14 -2.96 -1.48 -20.88
N GLY A 15 -3.89 -0.66 -21.36
CA GLY A 15 -4.79 -1.06 -22.44
C GLY A 15 -4.03 -1.24 -23.77
N SER A 16 -4.63 -1.95 -24.73
CA SER A 16 -4.02 -2.41 -25.98
C SER A 16 -3.34 -1.35 -26.88
N LEU A 17 -3.40 -0.07 -26.55
CA LEU A 17 -2.72 1.04 -27.27
C LEU A 17 -1.38 1.46 -26.67
N SER A 18 -1.08 1.12 -25.41
CA SER A 18 0.14 1.56 -24.72
C SER A 18 1.40 0.76 -25.08
N VAL A 19 1.26 -0.38 -25.73
CA VAL A 19 2.40 -1.20 -26.21
C VAL A 19 3.30 -0.44 -27.19
N LEU A 20 2.76 0.53 -27.92
CA LEU A 20 3.51 1.33 -28.89
C LEU A 20 4.26 2.52 -28.27
N MET A 21 3.89 3.00 -27.09
CA MET A 21 4.54 4.17 -26.46
C MET A 21 5.79 3.83 -25.63
N PHE A 22 5.93 2.58 -25.16
CA PHE A 22 7.12 2.14 -24.41
C PHE A 22 8.42 2.09 -25.24
N LYS A 23 8.36 2.22 -26.55
CA LYS A 23 9.56 2.24 -27.41
C LYS A 23 10.36 3.54 -27.34
N LYS A 24 9.86 4.59 -26.69
CA LYS A 24 10.52 5.91 -26.69
C LYS A 24 11.28 6.26 -25.41
N ASP A 25 11.07 5.52 -24.32
CA ASP A 25 11.68 5.84 -23.01
C ASP A 25 13.00 5.11 -22.73
N VAL A 26 13.57 4.40 -23.71
CA VAL A 26 14.90 3.77 -23.61
C VAL A 26 15.78 4.30 -24.74
N GLN A 27 16.04 5.58 -24.75
CA GLN A 27 17.27 6.12 -25.33
C GLN A 27 18.08 6.70 -24.18
N GLU A 28 19.22 6.06 -23.89
CA GLU A 28 20.33 6.68 -23.18
C GLU A 28 20.72 7.95 -23.96
N THR A 29 20.10 9.07 -23.63
CA THR A 29 20.63 10.36 -23.99
C THR A 29 21.54 10.78 -22.85
N GLY A 30 22.85 10.78 -23.11
CA GLY A 30 23.89 11.23 -22.20
C GLY A 30 23.83 12.74 -21.93
N THR A 31 22.78 13.18 -21.26
CA THR A 31 22.75 14.41 -20.49
C THR A 31 22.69 13.99 -19.03
N SER A 32 23.53 14.53 -18.18
CA SER A 32 23.46 14.31 -16.74
C SER A 32 22.12 14.89 -16.26
N ASP A 33 21.09 14.03 -16.20
CA ASP A 33 19.81 14.43 -15.65
C ASP A 33 20.04 14.87 -14.21
N SER A 34 19.83 16.15 -13.93
CA SER A 34 19.99 16.69 -12.60
C SER A 34 18.88 16.12 -11.72
N VAL A 35 19.26 15.50 -10.59
CA VAL A 35 18.30 15.09 -9.58
C VAL A 35 17.78 16.33 -8.89
N GLU A 36 16.48 16.54 -8.97
CA GLU A 36 15.76 17.58 -8.25
C GLU A 36 15.16 16.99 -6.95
N PHE A 37 15.03 17.82 -5.92
CA PHE A 37 14.40 17.40 -4.67
C PHE A 37 13.17 18.27 -4.40
N THR A 38 12.08 17.62 -3.97
CA THR A 38 10.84 18.31 -3.63
C THR A 38 10.24 17.78 -2.33
N ARG A 39 9.63 18.69 -1.57
CA ARG A 39 8.90 18.39 -0.34
C ARG A 39 7.80 19.43 -0.14
N ASN A 40 6.91 19.21 0.81
CA ASN A 40 5.98 20.23 1.26
C ASN A 40 6.70 21.15 2.26
N GLU A 41 7.06 22.37 1.86
CA GLU A 41 7.83 23.30 2.69
C GLU A 41 7.09 23.77 3.95
N SER A 42 5.76 23.59 4.02
CA SER A 42 4.96 23.93 5.19
C SER A 42 4.99 22.87 6.30
N LEU A 43 5.50 21.66 6.00
CA LEU A 43 5.51 20.55 6.93
C LEU A 43 6.89 20.32 7.58
N ARG A 44 6.85 19.89 8.84
CA ARG A 44 8.04 19.47 9.55
C ARG A 44 8.61 18.19 8.95
N THR A 45 9.93 18.15 8.79
CA THR A 45 10.69 16.95 8.42
C THR A 45 11.24 16.28 9.69
N VAL A 46 11.03 14.96 9.85
CA VAL A 46 11.49 14.21 11.02
C VAL A 46 12.90 13.64 10.85
N LEU A 47 13.42 13.61 9.64
CA LEU A 47 14.80 13.24 9.33
C LEU A 47 15.64 14.50 9.13
N ASP A 48 16.63 14.70 10.00
CA ASP A 48 17.51 15.86 9.92
C ASP A 48 18.30 15.88 8.60
N GLY A 49 18.38 17.06 7.97
CA GLY A 49 19.10 17.25 6.70
C GLY A 49 18.42 16.64 5.47
N TYR A 50 17.20 16.13 5.59
CA TYR A 50 16.46 15.59 4.44
C TYR A 50 16.12 16.69 3.43
N GLN A 51 16.67 16.58 2.22
CA GLN A 51 16.50 17.59 1.16
C GLN A 51 15.12 17.55 0.49
N GLY A 52 14.46 16.40 0.49
CA GLY A 52 13.18 16.18 -0.17
C GLY A 52 13.14 14.89 -1.00
N ASN A 53 12.03 14.65 -1.63
CA ASN A 53 11.81 13.48 -2.49
C ASN A 53 12.55 13.66 -3.81
N PRO A 54 13.40 12.69 -4.24
CA PRO A 54 14.16 12.81 -5.47
C PRO A 54 13.26 12.68 -6.70
N MET A 55 13.54 13.52 -7.68
CA MET A 55 12.86 13.55 -8.97
C MET A 55 13.88 13.62 -10.12
N ILE A 56 13.54 12.94 -11.22
CA ILE A 56 14.27 13.02 -12.50
C ILE A 56 13.21 13.30 -13.58
N ASP A 57 13.42 14.29 -14.41
CA ASP A 57 12.49 14.71 -15.48
C ASP A 57 11.04 14.96 -14.98
N GLY A 58 10.92 15.57 -13.80
CA GLY A 58 9.63 15.89 -13.19
C GLY A 58 8.87 14.67 -12.66
N ARG A 59 9.50 13.49 -12.55
CA ARG A 59 8.97 12.22 -12.07
C ARG A 59 9.69 11.77 -10.81
N PHE A 60 8.95 11.30 -9.83
CA PHE A 60 9.53 10.73 -8.61
C PHE A 60 10.32 9.46 -8.91
N VAL A 61 11.41 9.28 -8.21
CA VAL A 61 12.22 8.05 -8.20
C VAL A 61 12.37 7.56 -6.76
N ASN A 62 12.78 6.30 -6.58
CA ASN A 62 13.01 5.74 -5.24
C ASN A 62 14.21 6.42 -4.55
N SER A 63 14.33 6.26 -3.25
CA SER A 63 15.42 6.87 -2.44
C SER A 63 16.83 6.50 -2.93
N ASN A 64 16.98 5.31 -3.51
CA ASN A 64 18.23 4.84 -4.14
C ASN A 64 18.35 5.27 -5.62
N LEU A 65 17.56 6.25 -6.06
CA LEU A 65 17.46 6.76 -7.43
C LEU A 65 17.06 5.71 -8.49
N SER A 66 16.60 4.54 -8.06
CA SER A 66 16.11 3.52 -8.99
C SER A 66 14.69 3.84 -9.46
N THR A 67 14.36 3.44 -10.67
CA THR A 67 12.99 3.40 -11.14
C THR A 67 12.43 2.00 -10.92
N SER A 68 11.38 1.88 -10.11
CA SER A 68 10.67 0.62 -9.94
C SER A 68 9.76 0.32 -11.13
N GLY A 69 9.35 -0.92 -11.22
CA GLY A 69 8.56 -1.45 -12.32
C GLY A 69 9.38 -2.37 -13.21
N ALA A 70 8.77 -3.47 -13.64
CA ALA A 70 9.44 -4.42 -14.51
C ALA A 70 9.61 -3.84 -15.93
N PRO A 71 10.76 -4.04 -16.58
CA PRO A 71 10.93 -3.71 -17.99
C PRO A 71 9.87 -4.41 -18.86
N PHE A 72 9.49 -3.77 -19.96
CA PHE A 72 8.46 -4.31 -20.86
C PHE A 72 8.73 -5.74 -21.33
N SER A 73 10.00 -6.08 -21.58
CA SER A 73 10.41 -7.44 -21.96
C SER A 73 10.04 -8.49 -20.90
N ARG A 74 10.15 -8.15 -19.60
CA ARG A 74 9.77 -9.05 -18.50
C ARG A 74 8.26 -9.18 -18.39
N ILE A 75 7.53 -8.08 -18.60
CA ILE A 75 6.07 -8.08 -18.64
C ILE A 75 5.58 -8.94 -19.82
N LEU A 76 6.15 -8.76 -21.01
CA LEU A 76 5.82 -9.57 -22.19
C LEU A 76 6.11 -11.07 -21.94
N LYS A 77 7.27 -11.38 -21.34
CA LYS A 77 7.61 -12.75 -20.93
C LYS A 77 6.55 -13.31 -19.97
N TRP A 78 6.09 -12.55 -18.99
CA TRP A 78 5.05 -12.99 -18.06
C TRP A 78 3.74 -13.35 -18.78
N PHE A 79 3.34 -12.54 -19.78
CA PHE A 79 2.14 -12.80 -20.57
C PHE A 79 2.23 -14.05 -21.44
N THR A 80 3.40 -14.31 -22.00
CA THR A 80 3.63 -15.41 -22.93
C THR A 80 4.04 -16.72 -22.24
N SER A 81 4.46 -16.65 -20.97
CA SER A 81 4.84 -17.84 -20.20
C SER A 81 3.65 -18.48 -19.48
N ALA A 82 3.69 -19.81 -19.32
CA ALA A 82 2.73 -20.49 -18.46
C ALA A 82 2.99 -20.16 -16.98
N ASN A 83 1.93 -19.99 -16.17
CA ASN A 83 2.08 -19.95 -14.72
C ASN A 83 2.41 -21.35 -14.20
N PRO A 84 3.55 -21.59 -13.55
CA PRO A 84 3.94 -22.91 -13.03
C PRO A 84 2.94 -23.45 -11.98
N GLN A 85 2.30 -22.57 -11.24
CA GLN A 85 1.32 -22.91 -10.19
C GLN A 85 -0.16 -22.80 -10.64
N LYS A 86 -0.40 -22.81 -11.95
CA LYS A 86 -1.75 -22.59 -12.52
C LYS A 86 -2.80 -23.54 -11.96
N GLU A 87 -2.49 -24.83 -11.87
CA GLU A 87 -3.47 -25.84 -11.39
C GLU A 87 -3.66 -25.73 -9.86
N GLU A 88 -2.59 -25.46 -9.09
CA GLU A 88 -2.69 -25.17 -7.66
C GLU A 88 -3.57 -23.95 -7.42
N LYS A 89 -3.28 -22.84 -8.10
CA LYS A 89 -4.04 -21.60 -8.02
C LYS A 89 -5.51 -21.77 -8.42
N LYS A 90 -5.79 -22.54 -9.46
CA LYS A 90 -7.17 -22.83 -9.92
C LYS A 90 -7.97 -23.63 -8.89
N ASN A 91 -7.31 -24.53 -8.18
CA ASN A 91 -7.94 -25.41 -7.18
C ASN A 91 -7.94 -24.80 -5.77
N ASP A 92 -7.25 -23.68 -5.56
CA ASP A 92 -7.22 -22.98 -4.29
C ASP A 92 -8.61 -22.40 -3.96
N ARG A 93 -9.19 -22.89 -2.87
CA ARG A 93 -10.50 -22.47 -2.34
C ARG A 93 -10.37 -21.59 -1.10
N TYR A 94 -9.17 -21.12 -0.82
CA TYR A 94 -8.92 -20.25 0.34
C TYR A 94 -9.84 -19.03 0.32
N SER A 95 -10.46 -18.77 1.46
CA SER A 95 -11.29 -17.60 1.70
C SER A 95 -11.02 -17.12 3.12
N ILE A 96 -10.86 -15.83 3.28
CA ILE A 96 -10.68 -15.22 4.61
C ILE A 96 -12.08 -15.14 5.24
N PRO A 97 -12.27 -15.63 6.50
CA PRO A 97 -13.51 -15.45 7.24
C PRO A 97 -13.87 -13.97 7.41
N VAL A 98 -15.16 -13.68 7.57
CA VAL A 98 -15.67 -12.31 7.69
C VAL A 98 -16.56 -12.20 8.93
N HIS A 99 -16.19 -11.34 9.85
CA HIS A 99 -16.94 -10.95 11.03
C HIS A 99 -17.70 -9.67 10.75
N ASN A 100 -19.02 -9.73 10.67
CA ASN A 100 -19.83 -8.54 10.43
C ASN A 100 -19.75 -7.58 11.63
N LEU A 101 -19.56 -6.31 11.34
CA LEU A 101 -19.58 -5.24 12.36
C LEU A 101 -21.02 -4.73 12.52
N SER A 102 -21.43 -4.45 13.75
CA SER A 102 -22.75 -3.89 14.06
C SER A 102 -22.83 -2.36 13.91
N GLY A 103 -21.79 -1.77 13.31
CA GLY A 103 -21.62 -0.33 13.14
C GLY A 103 -20.40 0.20 13.90
N LEU A 104 -19.73 1.23 13.37
CA LEU A 104 -18.52 1.79 13.98
C LEU A 104 -18.82 2.43 15.34
N ASN A 105 -20.01 3.01 15.50
CA ASN A 105 -20.44 3.65 16.75
C ASN A 105 -20.59 2.69 17.94
N ALA A 106 -20.60 1.37 17.70
CA ALA A 106 -20.64 0.36 18.76
C ALA A 106 -19.25 0.07 19.34
N ILE A 107 -18.18 0.43 18.61
CA ILE A 107 -16.79 0.18 19.00
C ILE A 107 -16.30 1.39 19.79
N ARG A 108 -15.83 1.17 21.02
CA ARG A 108 -15.37 2.21 21.95
C ARG A 108 -13.89 2.17 22.25
N GLU A 109 -13.29 0.98 22.13
CA GLU A 109 -11.86 0.75 22.34
C GLU A 109 -11.02 1.23 21.16
N ASP A 110 -9.77 1.61 21.45
CA ASP A 110 -8.75 1.81 20.44
C ASP A 110 -8.42 0.47 19.80
N CYS A 111 -8.49 0.38 18.46
CA CYS A 111 -8.36 -0.91 17.79
C CYS A 111 -7.89 -0.80 16.33
N ILE A 112 -7.47 -1.94 15.80
CA ILE A 112 -7.16 -2.18 14.38
C ILE A 112 -8.16 -3.20 13.85
N ILE A 113 -8.78 -2.95 12.68
CA ILE A 113 -9.73 -3.85 12.01
C ILE A 113 -9.31 -3.99 10.54
N TRP A 114 -9.13 -5.21 10.06
CA TRP A 114 -8.80 -5.43 8.67
C TRP A 114 -10.06 -5.54 7.81
N LEU A 115 -10.12 -4.75 6.73
CA LEU A 115 -11.22 -4.80 5.75
C LEU A 115 -10.88 -5.62 4.50
N GLY A 116 -9.65 -6.15 4.43
CA GLY A 116 -9.10 -6.88 3.30
C GLY A 116 -8.11 -6.05 2.48
N HIS A 117 -7.20 -6.73 1.79
CA HIS A 117 -6.10 -6.14 1.03
C HIS A 117 -5.22 -5.22 1.89
N ALA A 118 -5.08 -3.95 1.53
CA ALA A 118 -4.36 -2.93 2.30
C ALA A 118 -5.31 -1.98 3.05
N SER A 119 -6.62 -2.29 3.11
CA SER A 119 -7.61 -1.44 3.78
C SER A 119 -7.78 -1.85 5.23
N PHE A 120 -7.44 -0.96 6.15
CA PHE A 120 -7.63 -1.10 7.59
C PHE A 120 -8.42 0.07 8.15
N LEU A 121 -9.29 -0.22 9.12
CA LEU A 121 -9.83 0.77 10.02
C LEU A 121 -8.98 0.82 11.29
N LEU A 122 -8.58 2.02 11.70
CA LEU A 122 -7.91 2.27 12.97
C LEU A 122 -8.82 3.20 13.77
N HIS A 123 -9.22 2.78 14.97
CA HIS A 123 -9.92 3.64 15.93
C HIS A 123 -8.93 4.12 16.97
N LEU A 124 -8.62 5.39 16.99
CA LEU A 124 -7.58 5.98 17.83
C LEU A 124 -8.09 7.27 18.49
N GLY A 125 -8.32 7.23 19.80
CA GLY A 125 -8.74 8.40 20.56
C GLY A 125 -10.07 8.99 20.09
N GLY A 126 -11.00 8.14 19.66
CA GLY A 126 -12.31 8.54 19.18
C GLY A 126 -12.35 8.97 17.71
N LYS A 127 -11.25 8.81 16.96
CA LYS A 127 -11.14 9.11 15.54
C LYS A 127 -11.00 7.84 14.72
N TRP A 128 -11.69 7.79 13.58
CA TRP A 128 -11.59 6.70 12.61
C TRP A 128 -10.65 7.06 11.46
N LEU A 129 -9.61 6.25 11.28
CA LEU A 129 -8.69 6.35 10.15
C LEU A 129 -8.90 5.14 9.24
N LEU A 130 -8.86 5.35 7.92
CA LEU A 130 -8.98 4.29 6.91
C LEU A 130 -7.76 4.32 5.99
N THR A 131 -7.01 3.22 5.94
CA THR A 131 -5.87 3.08 5.02
C THR A 131 -6.34 2.58 3.66
N ASP A 132 -5.72 3.06 2.59
CA ASP A 132 -5.85 2.60 1.20
C ASP A 132 -7.25 2.06 0.85
N PRO A 133 -8.28 2.93 0.75
CA PRO A 133 -9.68 2.53 0.64
C PRO A 133 -10.01 1.91 -0.73
N CYS A 134 -9.82 0.60 -0.84
CA CYS A 134 -10.23 -0.21 -1.97
C CYS A 134 -11.24 -1.26 -1.52
N LEU A 135 -12.50 -0.84 -1.36
CA LEU A 135 -13.55 -1.63 -0.74
C LEU A 135 -14.47 -2.31 -1.75
N THR A 136 -14.41 -1.93 -3.03
CA THR A 136 -15.20 -2.55 -4.09
C THR A 136 -14.35 -3.49 -4.96
N SER A 137 -14.74 -3.72 -6.19
CA SER A 137 -13.96 -4.43 -7.21
C SER A 137 -13.38 -3.41 -8.16
N PRO A 138 -12.15 -2.91 -7.91
CA PRO A 138 -11.56 -1.88 -8.74
C PRO A 138 -11.35 -2.37 -10.16
N ALA A 139 -11.12 -1.46 -11.09
CA ALA A 139 -11.03 -1.71 -12.52
C ALA A 139 -10.42 -3.08 -12.86
N PHE A 140 -11.23 -3.96 -13.45
CA PHE A 140 -10.88 -5.31 -13.92
C PHE A 140 -10.49 -6.36 -12.86
N GLN A 141 -10.56 -6.04 -11.56
CA GLN A 141 -10.22 -6.95 -10.47
C GLN A 141 -11.46 -7.30 -9.66
N LYS A 142 -11.74 -8.58 -9.51
CA LYS A 142 -12.84 -9.04 -8.66
C LYS A 142 -12.35 -9.18 -7.23
N ARG A 143 -13.07 -8.55 -6.30
CA ARG A 143 -12.90 -8.80 -4.88
C ARG A 143 -13.47 -10.18 -4.52
N PHE A 144 -12.71 -10.99 -3.79
CA PHE A 144 -13.11 -12.33 -3.35
C PHE A 144 -13.73 -12.34 -1.96
N THR A 145 -13.51 -11.30 -1.18
CA THR A 145 -13.98 -11.19 0.21
C THR A 145 -15.18 -10.24 0.29
N ARG A 146 -16.10 -10.50 1.21
CA ARG A 146 -17.17 -9.55 1.54
C ARG A 146 -16.62 -8.46 2.46
N LEU A 147 -17.27 -7.30 2.48
CA LEU A 147 -17.03 -6.29 3.50
C LEU A 147 -17.76 -6.69 4.80
N PRO A 148 -17.18 -6.36 5.97
CA PRO A 148 -17.80 -6.58 7.26
C PRO A 148 -18.89 -5.55 7.61
N ILE A 149 -18.91 -4.43 6.87
CA ILE A 149 -19.83 -3.29 7.05
C ILE A 149 -20.04 -2.61 5.69
N PRO A 150 -21.22 -2.06 5.37
CA PRO A 150 -21.45 -1.26 4.17
C PRO A 150 -20.59 0.00 4.14
N ILE A 151 -20.14 0.42 2.93
CA ILE A 151 -19.34 1.65 2.75
C ILE A 151 -20.09 2.88 3.29
N SER A 152 -21.39 2.94 3.07
CA SER A 152 -22.26 4.05 3.53
C SER A 152 -22.34 4.20 5.06
N GLU A 153 -21.90 3.21 5.82
CA GLU A 153 -21.85 3.24 7.29
C GLU A 153 -20.45 3.58 7.83
N LEU A 154 -19.47 3.79 6.96
CA LEU A 154 -18.10 4.16 7.31
C LEU A 154 -17.98 5.67 7.52
N ASN A 155 -18.24 6.13 8.76
CA ASN A 155 -17.98 7.52 9.15
C ASN A 155 -16.49 7.66 9.51
N ILE A 156 -15.69 8.12 8.56
CA ILE A 156 -14.23 8.19 8.64
C ILE A 156 -13.79 9.65 8.82
N ASP A 157 -12.91 9.90 9.80
CA ASP A 157 -12.28 11.20 9.98
C ASP A 157 -11.10 11.41 9.03
N TYR A 158 -10.28 10.36 8.84
CA TYR A 158 -9.05 10.43 8.04
C TYR A 158 -8.90 9.26 7.07
N ILE A 159 -8.53 9.55 5.83
CA ILE A 159 -8.02 8.57 4.87
C ILE A 159 -6.51 8.71 4.80
N LEU A 160 -5.78 7.59 4.87
CA LEU A 160 -4.33 7.50 4.67
C LEU A 160 -4.07 6.77 3.36
N MET A 161 -3.55 7.48 2.35
CA MET A 161 -3.24 6.92 1.04
C MET A 161 -1.75 6.67 0.90
N SER A 162 -1.34 5.41 0.76
CA SER A 162 0.07 5.07 0.50
C SER A 162 0.50 5.43 -0.91
N HIS A 163 -0.33 5.12 -1.90
CA HIS A 163 -0.08 5.41 -3.32
C HIS A 163 -1.36 5.30 -4.16
N GLY A 164 -1.27 5.57 -5.45
CA GLY A 164 -2.44 5.72 -6.32
C GLY A 164 -2.76 4.53 -7.23
N HIS A 165 -2.26 3.30 -7.01
CA HIS A 165 -2.70 2.14 -7.79
C HIS A 165 -4.18 1.83 -7.57
N TYR A 166 -4.83 1.16 -8.53
CA TYR A 166 -6.27 0.93 -8.52
C TYR A 166 -6.75 0.05 -7.37
N ASP A 167 -5.93 -0.87 -6.89
CA ASP A 167 -6.21 -1.77 -5.77
C ASP A 167 -5.96 -1.14 -4.39
N HIS A 168 -5.48 0.11 -4.35
CA HIS A 168 -5.35 0.93 -3.14
C HIS A 168 -6.26 2.15 -3.17
N LEU A 169 -6.34 2.85 -4.30
CA LEU A 169 -7.21 4.01 -4.50
C LEU A 169 -8.35 3.65 -5.46
N ASP A 170 -9.47 3.23 -4.91
CA ASP A 170 -10.66 2.87 -5.67
C ASP A 170 -11.62 4.06 -5.77
N THR A 171 -11.87 4.51 -7.01
CA THR A 171 -12.73 5.67 -7.30
C THR A 171 -14.14 5.48 -6.75
N THR A 172 -14.70 4.26 -6.88
CA THR A 172 -16.04 3.96 -6.38
C THR A 172 -16.10 4.10 -4.86
N THR A 173 -15.13 3.52 -4.15
CA THR A 173 -15.05 3.66 -2.69
C THR A 173 -14.95 5.12 -2.26
N ILE A 174 -14.06 5.91 -2.87
CA ILE A 174 -13.88 7.33 -2.52
C ILE A 174 -15.17 8.14 -2.78
N SER A 175 -15.90 7.82 -3.84
CA SER A 175 -17.16 8.52 -4.17
C SER A 175 -18.33 8.13 -3.27
N GLU A 176 -18.35 6.91 -2.73
CA GLU A 176 -19.43 6.38 -1.89
C GLU A 176 -19.21 6.62 -0.39
N LEU A 177 -17.97 6.90 0.05
CA LEU A 177 -17.70 7.21 1.44
C LEU A 177 -18.44 8.49 1.88
N PRO A 178 -19.11 8.48 3.06
CA PRO A 178 -19.62 9.71 3.69
C PRO A 178 -18.46 10.68 3.93
N SER A 179 -18.47 11.84 3.27
CA SER A 179 -17.31 12.74 3.19
C SER A 179 -17.44 14.03 4.00
N GLU A 180 -18.49 14.16 4.83
CA GLU A 180 -18.62 15.31 5.73
C GLU A 180 -17.48 15.31 6.75
N ASN A 181 -16.66 16.37 6.72
CA ASN A 181 -15.50 16.57 7.61
C ASN A 181 -14.35 15.54 7.45
N MET A 182 -14.30 14.78 6.36
CA MET A 182 -13.24 13.82 6.11
C MET A 182 -12.00 14.51 5.53
N THR A 183 -10.82 14.14 6.03
CA THR A 183 -9.53 14.63 5.53
C THR A 183 -8.71 13.47 4.96
N ALA A 184 -8.18 13.62 3.74
CA ALA A 184 -7.26 12.68 3.14
C ALA A 184 -5.81 13.13 3.36
N LEU A 185 -5.01 12.27 3.97
CA LEU A 185 -3.57 12.41 4.15
C LEU A 185 -2.90 11.61 3.04
N VAL A 186 -2.26 12.29 2.10
CA VAL A 186 -1.85 11.68 0.83
C VAL A 186 -0.41 12.04 0.45
N PRO A 187 0.24 11.27 -0.43
CA PRO A 187 1.53 11.62 -0.99
C PRO A 187 1.48 12.91 -1.83
N LEU A 188 2.63 13.55 -1.99
CA LEU A 188 2.77 14.71 -2.88
C LEU A 188 2.17 14.46 -4.27
N ARG A 189 1.47 15.46 -4.78
CA ARG A 189 0.78 15.52 -6.09
C ARG A 189 -0.41 14.55 -6.23
N MET A 190 -0.96 14.01 -5.14
CA MET A 190 -2.18 13.18 -5.20
C MET A 190 -3.46 13.98 -4.97
N GLY A 191 -3.39 15.17 -4.43
CA GLY A 191 -4.55 15.96 -4.01
C GLY A 191 -5.58 16.17 -5.11
N GLU A 192 -5.14 16.61 -6.29
CA GLU A 192 -6.03 16.80 -7.44
C GLU A 192 -6.75 15.51 -7.84
N LEU A 193 -6.06 14.36 -7.76
CA LEU A 193 -6.65 13.06 -8.07
C LEU A 193 -7.78 12.71 -7.08
N ILE A 194 -7.55 12.89 -5.78
CA ILE A 194 -8.59 12.66 -4.74
C ILE A 194 -9.78 13.60 -4.95
N GLN A 195 -9.53 14.90 -5.14
CA GLN A 195 -10.57 15.90 -5.32
C GLN A 195 -11.36 15.69 -6.63
N SER A 196 -10.75 15.11 -7.66
CA SER A 196 -11.47 14.72 -8.88
C SER A 196 -12.48 13.58 -8.65
N MET A 197 -12.26 12.74 -7.62
CA MET A 197 -13.17 11.66 -7.24
C MET A 197 -14.24 12.12 -6.26
N ASN A 198 -13.86 12.98 -5.30
CA ASN A 198 -14.78 13.57 -4.33
C ASN A 198 -14.25 14.94 -3.86
N LYS A 199 -14.86 16.01 -4.38
CA LYS A 199 -14.45 17.40 -4.11
C LYS A 199 -14.69 17.87 -2.68
N ASN A 200 -15.46 17.13 -1.88
CA ASN A 200 -15.80 17.51 -0.50
C ASN A 200 -14.71 17.05 0.50
N ILE A 201 -13.76 16.22 0.06
CA ILE A 201 -12.67 15.74 0.90
C ILE A 201 -11.60 16.84 1.01
N SER A 202 -11.26 17.23 2.23
CA SER A 202 -10.06 18.02 2.52
C SER A 202 -8.82 17.19 2.23
N VAL A 203 -7.78 17.78 1.63
CA VAL A 203 -6.56 17.03 1.27
C VAL A 203 -5.33 17.71 1.85
N HIS A 204 -4.51 16.92 2.55
CA HIS A 204 -3.17 17.32 3.00
C HIS A 204 -2.13 16.43 2.32
N GLU A 205 -1.15 17.04 1.68
CA GLU A 205 -0.08 16.32 0.98
C GLU A 205 1.22 16.36 1.77
N ALA A 206 1.93 15.22 1.83
CA ALA A 206 3.26 15.14 2.43
C ALA A 206 4.24 14.38 1.53
N GLY A 207 5.52 14.74 1.63
CA GLY A 207 6.64 13.96 1.13
C GLY A 207 7.18 12.99 2.18
N TRP A 208 8.15 12.18 1.80
CA TRP A 208 8.80 11.26 2.74
C TRP A 208 9.43 12.01 3.92
N PHE A 209 9.41 11.36 5.07
CA PHE A 209 9.91 11.90 6.34
C PHE A 209 9.22 13.20 6.80
N GLN A 210 8.02 13.49 6.28
CA GLN A 210 7.26 14.67 6.71
C GLN A 210 6.09 14.27 7.61
N GLU A 211 5.90 15.05 8.67
CA GLU A 211 4.80 14.93 9.61
C GLU A 211 3.64 15.81 9.14
N PHE A 212 2.44 15.23 9.05
CA PHE A 212 1.23 15.99 8.76
C PHE A 212 0.89 16.93 9.91
N SER A 213 0.57 18.18 9.58
CA SER A 213 0.13 19.17 10.57
C SER A 213 -1.34 18.92 10.93
N LEU A 214 -1.57 18.16 12.00
CA LEU A 214 -2.89 17.84 12.52
C LEU A 214 -3.06 18.54 13.88
N THR A 215 -3.88 19.61 13.90
CA THR A 215 -4.11 20.38 15.12
C THR A 215 -5.08 19.64 16.02
N ASP A 216 -4.74 19.54 17.31
CA ASP A 216 -5.56 18.97 18.39
C ASP A 216 -5.92 17.49 18.24
N GLU A 217 -5.24 16.75 17.34
CA GLU A 217 -5.42 15.31 17.25
C GLU A 217 -4.57 14.55 18.28
N PRO A 218 -5.08 13.42 18.81
CA PRO A 218 -4.38 12.66 19.85
C PRO A 218 -3.19 11.84 19.30
N PHE A 219 -2.95 11.86 18.00
CA PHE A 219 -1.92 11.10 17.30
C PHE A 219 -1.09 11.99 16.38
N ARG A 220 0.09 11.49 16.05
CA ARG A 220 0.98 12.06 15.03
C ARG A 220 1.05 11.10 13.85
N ILE A 221 1.02 11.64 12.64
CA ILE A 221 1.10 10.85 11.39
C ILE A 221 2.25 11.37 10.56
N ILE A 222 3.17 10.47 10.21
CA ILE A 222 4.36 10.75 9.44
C ILE A 222 4.32 9.93 8.17
N PHE A 223 4.52 10.58 7.02
CA PHE A 223 4.66 9.91 5.73
C PHE A 223 6.11 9.49 5.53
N LEU A 224 6.34 8.24 5.13
CA LEU A 224 7.65 7.59 5.08
C LEU A 224 7.92 6.97 3.71
N PRO A 225 9.19 6.70 3.36
CA PRO A 225 9.52 6.08 2.08
C PRO A 225 9.01 4.64 1.96
N ALA A 226 8.80 4.23 0.71
CA ALA A 226 8.62 2.86 0.27
C ALA A 226 9.36 2.64 -1.05
N GLN A 227 9.75 1.41 -1.35
CA GLN A 227 10.33 1.01 -2.63
C GLN A 227 9.22 0.57 -3.57
N HIS A 228 8.63 1.52 -4.30
CA HIS A 228 7.47 1.26 -5.17
C HIS A 228 7.44 2.18 -6.39
N TRP A 229 6.28 2.42 -6.97
CA TRP A 229 6.06 3.24 -8.15
C TRP A 229 4.59 3.67 -8.27
N TYR A 230 4.28 4.51 -9.26
CA TYR A 230 2.93 4.96 -9.53
C TYR A 230 2.59 4.89 -11.02
N LEU A 231 1.39 4.41 -11.35
CA LEU A 231 0.78 4.51 -12.68
C LEU A 231 -0.74 4.25 -12.58
N ARG A 232 -1.55 5.17 -13.11
CA ARG A 232 -2.98 4.94 -13.36
C ARG A 232 -3.33 5.04 -14.83
N VAL A 233 -2.68 5.95 -15.56
CA VAL A 233 -2.85 6.12 -17.01
C VAL A 233 -1.49 6.14 -17.70
N PRO A 234 -1.39 5.83 -18.99
CA PRO A 234 -0.09 5.63 -19.66
C PRO A 234 0.91 6.78 -19.56
N TRP A 235 0.44 8.01 -19.34
CA TRP A 235 1.25 9.23 -19.32
C TRP A 235 1.56 9.78 -17.91
N ASP A 236 1.09 9.15 -16.85
CA ASP A 236 1.23 9.65 -15.47
C ASP A 236 2.23 8.88 -14.62
N ARG A 237 3.03 7.98 -15.23
CA ARG A 237 4.02 7.18 -14.51
C ARG A 237 4.89 8.06 -13.61
N ASN A 238 4.92 7.71 -12.32
CA ASN A 238 5.70 8.36 -11.26
C ASN A 238 5.50 9.89 -11.14
N LYS A 239 4.37 10.41 -11.61
CA LYS A 239 4.01 11.83 -11.40
C LYS A 239 3.48 12.11 -10.00
N ILE A 240 2.95 11.10 -9.33
CA ILE A 240 2.50 11.12 -7.93
C ILE A 240 3.48 10.30 -7.10
N LEU A 241 3.78 10.75 -5.90
CA LEU A 241 4.64 10.05 -4.95
C LEU A 241 3.93 8.82 -4.37
N TRP A 242 4.67 7.93 -3.74
CA TRP A 242 4.20 6.75 -3.00
C TRP A 242 4.95 6.66 -1.68
N GLY A 243 4.45 5.88 -0.72
CA GLY A 243 5.12 5.71 0.56
C GLY A 243 4.33 4.86 1.54
N SER A 244 4.70 5.01 2.80
CA SER A 244 4.18 4.31 3.95
C SER A 244 3.84 5.31 5.06
N PHE A 245 3.23 4.84 6.15
CA PHE A 245 2.86 5.71 7.26
C PHE A 245 3.39 5.18 8.59
N MET A 246 3.86 6.08 9.45
CA MET A 246 4.01 5.86 10.88
C MET A 246 2.95 6.65 11.61
N ILE A 247 2.18 5.97 12.45
CA ILE A 247 1.17 6.58 13.32
C ILE A 247 1.64 6.40 14.76
N GLU A 248 1.87 7.50 15.47
CA GLU A 248 2.23 7.51 16.89
C GLU A 248 1.04 7.91 17.72
N TYR A 249 0.61 7.02 18.64
CA TYR A 249 -0.55 7.22 19.49
C TYR A 249 -0.33 6.63 20.89
N LYS A 250 -0.50 7.42 21.95
CA LYS A 250 -0.34 6.99 23.37
C LYS A 250 0.95 6.19 23.62
N GLY A 251 2.06 6.60 23.02
CA GLY A 251 3.36 5.93 23.14
C GLY A 251 3.51 4.66 22.31
N LYS A 252 2.51 4.23 21.58
CA LYS A 252 2.55 3.12 20.63
C LYS A 252 2.80 3.64 19.21
N ARG A 253 3.40 2.78 18.38
CA ARG A 253 3.68 3.02 16.97
C ARG A 253 3.05 1.97 16.10
N ILE A 254 2.28 2.43 15.11
CA ILE A 254 1.65 1.59 14.08
C ILE A 254 2.29 1.96 12.76
N TYR A 255 2.97 1.01 12.13
CA TYR A 255 3.55 1.18 10.80
C TYR A 255 2.65 0.53 9.76
N PHE A 256 2.20 1.30 8.80
CA PHE A 256 1.49 0.84 7.62
C PHE A 256 2.41 0.94 6.41
N ALA A 257 2.87 -0.20 5.92
CA ALA A 257 3.88 -0.26 4.87
C ALA A 257 3.38 0.20 3.48
N GLY A 258 2.06 0.14 3.22
CA GLY A 258 1.56 0.23 1.84
C GLY A 258 2.15 -0.88 0.98
N ASP A 259 2.34 -0.62 -0.31
CA ASP A 259 3.06 -1.52 -1.21
C ASP A 259 4.53 -1.14 -1.26
N THR A 260 5.38 -2.15 -1.12
CA THR A 260 6.82 -1.97 -1.16
C THR A 260 7.58 -3.25 -1.50
N ALA A 261 8.68 -3.14 -2.23
CA ALA A 261 9.72 -4.15 -2.25
C ALA A 261 10.59 -4.04 -0.99
N TYR A 262 11.35 -5.08 -0.70
CA TYR A 262 12.39 -5.03 0.32
C TYR A 262 13.58 -4.17 -0.17
N ALA A 263 13.92 -3.13 0.62
CA ALA A 263 15.03 -2.22 0.33
C ALA A 263 15.50 -1.47 1.60
N GLU A 264 16.55 -0.66 1.46
CA GLU A 264 17.21 0.06 2.57
C GLU A 264 16.34 1.06 3.33
N HIS A 265 15.18 1.43 2.78
CA HIS A 265 14.27 2.36 3.47
C HIS A 265 13.79 1.82 4.82
N PHE A 266 13.70 0.50 5.01
CA PHE A 266 13.35 -0.09 6.31
C PHE A 266 14.39 0.24 7.39
N LEU A 267 15.68 0.20 7.05
CA LEU A 267 16.76 0.59 7.96
C LEU A 267 16.71 2.09 8.27
N SER A 268 16.41 2.93 7.28
CA SER A 268 16.22 4.37 7.47
C SER A 268 15.06 4.68 8.42
N ILE A 269 13.93 3.97 8.28
CA ILE A 269 12.78 4.07 9.19
C ILE A 269 13.17 3.59 10.60
N ALA A 270 13.85 2.45 10.71
CA ALA A 270 14.29 1.90 12.00
C ALA A 270 15.27 2.81 12.75
N SER A 271 16.01 3.68 12.04
CA SER A 271 16.89 4.65 12.67
C SER A 271 16.14 5.77 13.39
N LEU A 272 14.91 6.08 12.94
CA LEU A 272 14.06 7.12 13.52
C LEU A 272 13.13 6.56 14.62
N PHE A 273 12.75 5.30 14.51
CA PHE A 273 11.77 4.67 15.38
C PHE A 273 12.38 3.44 16.05
N PRO A 274 12.73 3.50 17.34
CA PRO A 274 13.50 2.44 18.00
C PRO A 274 12.74 1.12 18.16
N THR A 275 11.40 1.18 18.17
CA THR A 275 10.51 0.01 18.30
C THR A 275 9.17 0.36 17.66
N ILE A 276 8.55 -0.61 16.98
CA ILE A 276 7.24 -0.44 16.36
C ILE A 276 6.30 -1.52 16.89
N ASP A 277 5.19 -1.12 17.52
CA ASP A 277 4.29 -2.03 18.21
C ASP A 277 3.50 -2.90 17.22
N TYR A 278 3.02 -2.32 16.13
CA TYR A 278 2.24 -3.00 15.09
C TYR A 278 2.79 -2.67 13.71
N CYS A 279 3.16 -3.69 12.95
CA CYS A 279 3.64 -3.55 11.57
C CYS A 279 2.64 -4.22 10.62
N LEU A 280 1.92 -3.41 9.84
CA LEU A 280 1.00 -3.87 8.80
C LEU A 280 1.81 -4.06 7.52
N MET A 281 2.16 -5.31 7.17
CA MET A 281 3.18 -5.66 6.18
C MET A 281 2.58 -6.41 4.99
N PRO A 282 2.88 -6.01 3.73
CA PRO A 282 2.42 -6.73 2.55
C PRO A 282 3.17 -8.06 2.39
N ILE A 283 2.43 -9.12 2.05
CA ILE A 283 2.98 -10.46 1.85
C ILE A 283 2.53 -11.11 0.54
N GLY A 284 1.79 -10.41 -0.31
CA GLY A 284 1.23 -10.93 -1.57
C GLY A 284 1.72 -10.19 -2.81
N ALA A 285 1.31 -10.67 -3.98
CA ALA A 285 1.68 -10.17 -5.30
C ALA A 285 3.19 -10.26 -5.59
N TYR A 286 3.83 -11.39 -5.23
CA TYR A 286 5.28 -11.56 -5.38
C TYR A 286 5.71 -12.51 -6.52
N LYS A 287 4.78 -13.16 -7.22
CA LYS A 287 5.10 -14.04 -8.37
C LYS A 287 4.53 -13.51 -9.68
N PRO A 288 5.25 -13.66 -10.78
CA PRO A 288 6.61 -14.21 -10.87
C PRO A 288 7.66 -13.20 -10.36
N GLU A 289 8.65 -13.69 -9.65
CA GLU A 289 9.66 -12.88 -8.98
C GLU A 289 10.36 -11.88 -9.95
N TYR A 290 10.67 -12.32 -11.18
CA TYR A 290 11.34 -11.47 -12.17
C TYR A 290 10.52 -10.25 -12.62
N VAL A 291 9.21 -10.16 -12.27
CA VAL A 291 8.35 -9.00 -12.48
C VAL A 291 8.10 -8.27 -11.17
N MET A 292 7.80 -9.01 -10.09
CA MET A 292 7.22 -8.47 -8.86
C MET A 292 8.26 -8.01 -7.82
N LYS A 293 9.44 -8.64 -7.76
CA LYS A 293 10.46 -8.38 -6.72
C LYS A 293 10.90 -6.93 -6.57
N SER A 294 10.84 -6.13 -7.64
CA SER A 294 11.20 -4.71 -7.58
C SER A 294 10.13 -3.82 -6.95
N ASN A 295 8.94 -4.38 -6.66
CA ASN A 295 7.76 -3.61 -6.24
C ASN A 295 7.04 -4.18 -5.02
N HIS A 296 7.20 -5.47 -4.74
CA HIS A 296 6.49 -6.20 -3.68
C HIS A 296 7.43 -7.12 -2.91
N THR A 297 7.24 -7.21 -1.60
CA THR A 297 7.88 -8.20 -0.74
C THR A 297 7.19 -9.56 -0.87
N ASN A 298 7.97 -10.63 -0.82
CA ASN A 298 7.44 -11.96 -0.49
C ASN A 298 7.35 -12.13 1.05
N PRO A 299 6.74 -13.20 1.58
CA PRO A 299 6.61 -13.40 3.03
C PRO A 299 7.95 -13.37 3.79
N GLU A 300 9.02 -13.93 3.24
CA GLU A 300 10.35 -13.96 3.86
C GLU A 300 10.98 -12.57 3.93
N GLU A 301 10.89 -11.80 2.84
CA GLU A 301 11.37 -10.41 2.79
C GLU A 301 10.55 -9.50 3.73
N ALA A 302 9.24 -9.74 3.85
CA ALA A 302 8.39 -9.00 4.78
C ALA A 302 8.76 -9.28 6.24
N VAL A 303 9.08 -10.54 6.59
CA VAL A 303 9.56 -10.91 7.93
C VAL A 303 10.95 -10.33 8.20
N GLN A 304 11.85 -10.32 7.21
CA GLN A 304 13.14 -9.68 7.34
C GLN A 304 12.98 -8.17 7.62
N ALA A 305 12.16 -7.48 6.84
CA ALA A 305 11.86 -6.05 7.05
C ALA A 305 11.26 -5.78 8.43
N PHE A 306 10.35 -6.63 8.89
CA PHE A 306 9.76 -6.57 10.24
C PHE A 306 10.83 -6.66 11.34
N HIS A 307 11.81 -7.53 11.19
CA HIS A 307 12.92 -7.64 12.16
C HIS A 307 13.82 -6.39 12.13
N GLU A 308 14.12 -5.86 10.96
CA GLU A 308 14.92 -4.63 10.82
C GLU A 308 14.20 -3.42 11.42
N LEU A 309 12.88 -3.35 11.28
CA LEU A 309 12.01 -2.36 11.92
C LEU A 309 11.90 -2.54 13.44
N ARG A 310 12.44 -3.62 14.01
CA ARG A 310 12.26 -4.01 15.42
C ARG A 310 10.79 -4.07 15.81
N GLY A 311 9.97 -4.62 14.90
CA GLY A 311 8.54 -4.80 15.08
C GLY A 311 8.20 -5.77 16.21
N GLN A 312 7.10 -5.50 16.93
CA GLN A 312 6.62 -6.36 18.02
C GLN A 312 5.49 -7.27 17.55
N THR A 313 4.57 -6.75 16.76
CA THR A 313 3.44 -7.50 16.19
C THR A 313 3.40 -7.36 14.68
N PHE A 314 3.54 -8.49 13.98
CA PHE A 314 3.39 -8.59 12.52
C PHE A 314 1.93 -8.78 12.15
N ILE A 315 1.36 -7.89 11.37
CA ILE A 315 0.00 -8.01 10.83
C ILE A 315 0.11 -8.12 9.30
N PRO A 316 -0.13 -9.30 8.71
CA PRO A 316 -0.01 -9.50 7.28
C PRO A 316 -1.18 -8.86 6.52
N MET A 317 -0.88 -8.27 5.37
CA MET A 317 -1.85 -7.68 4.45
C MET A 317 -1.50 -7.97 2.99
N HIS A 318 -2.29 -7.42 2.05
CA HIS A 318 -2.07 -7.49 0.61
C HIS A 318 -2.13 -8.92 0.05
N TYR A 319 -2.98 -9.79 0.62
CA TYR A 319 -3.20 -11.18 0.18
C TYR A 319 -4.68 -11.56 0.27
N GLY A 320 -5.08 -12.61 -0.44
CA GLY A 320 -6.38 -13.27 -0.31
C GLY A 320 -7.61 -12.48 -0.79
N THR A 321 -7.50 -11.16 -1.01
CA THR A 321 -8.62 -10.29 -1.38
C THR A 321 -8.79 -10.15 -2.89
N PHE A 322 -7.70 -9.95 -3.63
CA PHE A 322 -7.69 -9.82 -5.09
C PHE A 322 -6.77 -10.86 -5.73
N ASP A 323 -6.93 -11.07 -7.05
CA ASP A 323 -6.08 -11.93 -7.86
C ASP A 323 -5.11 -11.07 -8.69
N LEU A 324 -3.95 -10.74 -8.12
CA LEU A 324 -3.00 -9.78 -8.68
C LEU A 324 -1.80 -10.43 -9.38
N ALA A 325 -1.40 -11.64 -8.96
CA ALA A 325 -0.14 -12.25 -9.34
C ALA A 325 -0.27 -13.75 -9.61
N ASP A 326 0.83 -14.48 -9.77
CA ASP A 326 0.79 -15.89 -10.20
C ASP A 326 0.61 -16.88 -9.03
N GLU A 327 0.90 -16.50 -7.78
CA GLU A 327 0.75 -17.37 -6.63
C GLU A 327 -0.72 -17.69 -6.30
N PRO A 328 -1.01 -18.88 -5.71
CA PRO A 328 -2.29 -19.19 -5.08
C PRO A 328 -2.61 -18.23 -3.93
N ARG A 329 -3.89 -17.93 -3.71
CA ARG A 329 -4.34 -16.97 -2.67
C ARG A 329 -3.95 -17.37 -1.25
N SER A 330 -3.90 -18.68 -0.98
CA SER A 330 -3.52 -19.23 0.32
C SER A 330 -2.02 -19.24 0.57
N GLU A 331 -1.19 -19.21 -0.48
CA GLU A 331 0.25 -19.41 -0.38
C GLU A 331 0.94 -18.37 0.52
N PRO A 332 0.68 -17.05 0.41
CA PRO A 332 1.36 -16.06 1.24
C PRO A 332 1.20 -16.33 2.73
N LEU A 333 -0.04 -16.51 3.19
CA LEU A 333 -0.31 -16.78 4.60
C LEU A 333 0.19 -18.16 5.05
N ARG A 334 0.12 -19.18 4.20
CA ARG A 334 0.64 -20.52 4.51
C ARG A 334 2.16 -20.48 4.76
N ARG A 335 2.91 -19.75 3.92
CA ARG A 335 4.36 -19.54 4.10
C ARG A 335 4.66 -18.82 5.40
N LEU A 336 3.91 -17.75 5.70
CA LEU A 336 4.08 -16.98 6.92
C LEU A 336 3.78 -17.82 8.18
N LYS A 337 2.71 -18.63 8.18
CA LYS A 337 2.38 -19.55 9.28
C LYS A 337 3.44 -20.63 9.48
N GLN A 338 4.08 -21.09 8.41
CA GLN A 338 5.22 -22.00 8.52
C GLN A 338 6.39 -21.31 9.24
N MET A 339 6.72 -20.07 8.88
CA MET A 339 7.79 -19.30 9.51
C MET A 339 7.48 -18.99 10.99
N GLU A 340 6.21 -18.78 11.34
CA GLU A 340 5.77 -18.66 12.72
C GLU A 340 6.00 -19.95 13.49
N SER A 341 5.56 -21.10 12.95
CA SER A 341 5.73 -22.41 13.58
C SER A 341 7.18 -22.83 13.75
N ASP A 342 8.06 -22.41 12.83
CA ASP A 342 9.50 -22.67 12.85
C ASP A 342 10.25 -21.71 13.80
N GLY A 343 9.54 -20.76 14.43
CA GLY A 343 10.15 -19.76 15.31
C GLY A 343 11.01 -18.72 14.57
N THR A 344 10.83 -18.58 13.24
CA THR A 344 11.56 -17.60 12.42
C THR A 344 11.09 -16.18 12.73
N ILE A 345 9.80 -15.98 13.00
CA ILE A 345 9.24 -14.65 13.30
C ILE A 345 9.56 -14.30 14.75
N LYS A 346 10.41 -13.29 14.96
CA LYS A 346 10.74 -12.77 16.29
C LYS A 346 9.72 -11.70 16.66
N GLY A 347 8.82 -12.02 17.57
CA GLY A 347 7.67 -11.19 17.95
C GLY A 347 6.37 -11.99 17.83
N SER A 348 5.24 -11.30 17.87
CA SER A 348 3.93 -11.93 17.65
C SER A 348 3.48 -11.77 16.21
N MET A 349 2.70 -12.73 15.71
CA MET A 349 1.99 -12.61 14.44
C MET A 349 0.49 -12.58 14.69
N LYS A 350 -0.23 -11.68 14.04
CA LYS A 350 -1.68 -11.55 14.09
C LYS A 350 -2.25 -11.54 12.66
N ALA A 351 -2.52 -12.72 12.12
CA ALA A 351 -3.22 -12.86 10.83
C ALA A 351 -4.72 -12.62 11.06
N LEU A 352 -5.14 -11.36 10.98
CA LEU A 352 -6.52 -10.97 11.23
C LEU A 352 -7.48 -11.57 10.19
N GLU A 353 -8.67 -11.91 10.63
CA GLU A 353 -9.81 -12.14 9.75
C GLU A 353 -10.49 -10.80 9.40
N ILE A 354 -11.26 -10.74 8.31
CA ILE A 354 -11.91 -9.49 7.91
C ILE A 354 -12.98 -9.10 8.92
N GLY A 355 -12.91 -7.86 9.44
CA GLY A 355 -13.83 -7.38 10.47
C GLY A 355 -13.49 -7.86 11.88
N GLU A 356 -12.42 -8.64 12.08
CA GLU A 356 -11.91 -8.97 13.41
C GLU A 356 -11.35 -7.72 14.08
N ILE A 357 -11.71 -7.50 15.36
CA ILE A 357 -11.28 -6.35 16.16
C ILE A 357 -10.04 -6.73 16.95
N LEU A 358 -8.92 -6.12 16.66
CA LEU A 358 -7.70 -6.20 17.46
C LEU A 358 -7.60 -4.97 18.37
N SER A 359 -7.90 -5.10 19.64
CA SER A 359 -7.69 -4.03 20.64
C SER A 359 -6.19 -3.72 20.81
N ILE A 360 -5.84 -2.42 20.97
CA ILE A 360 -4.46 -1.95 21.02
C ILE A 360 -4.17 -1.05 22.23
#